data_b1fb9fb254cdb014648c70b68054962c
#
_entry.id   b1fb9fb254cdb014648c70b68054962c
#
_cell.length_a   1.000
_cell.length_b   1.000
_cell.length_c   1.000
_cell.angle_alpha   90.00
_cell.angle_beta   90.00
_cell.angle_gamma   90.00
#
_symmetry.space_group_name_H-M   'P 1'
#
loop_
_entity.id
_entity.type
_entity.pdbx_description
1 polymer ?
#
loop_
_entity_poly.entity_id
_entity_poly.type
_entity_poly.pdbx_seq_one_letter_code
_entity_poly.pdbx_strand_id
1 'polypeptide(L)'
;MEHPSIIFKIVCPDRPGLVSLLTSWISNYGGNIKHSDHHTDQDAGLFLSRIEWNSNNKCFNRDEIYKEFEKIADEVNGLFNVYYSDEIPNVAIFVSKHNHCVIDLLFYVLDIYLVFEVTIKHLFFHL
;
A
#
# COMPACT_ATOMS: atom_id res chain seq x y z
N MET A 1 2.31 -14.15 18.34
CA MET A 1 1.59 -13.89 17.08
C MET A 1 2.14 -12.61 16.49
N GLU A 2 2.63 -12.65 15.28
CA GLU A 2 3.00 -11.42 14.59
C GLU A 2 1.71 -10.67 14.22
N HIS A 3 1.62 -9.41 14.60
CA HIS A 3 0.53 -8.56 14.15
C HIS A 3 0.72 -8.24 12.66
N PRO A 4 -0.37 -8.10 11.89
CA PRO A 4 -0.27 -7.76 10.48
C PRO A 4 0.45 -6.42 10.29
N SER A 5 1.25 -6.31 9.24
CA SER A 5 1.80 -5.03 8.82
C SER A 5 0.69 -4.12 8.29
N ILE A 6 0.87 -2.83 8.52
CA ILE A 6 -0.02 -1.79 8.03
C ILE A 6 0.65 -1.15 6.82
N ILE A 7 -0.09 -1.02 5.73
CA ILE A 7 0.40 -0.43 4.48
C ILE A 7 -0.40 0.83 4.21
N PHE A 8 0.29 1.95 4.26
CA PHE A 8 -0.28 3.26 4.00
C PHE A 8 0.14 3.75 2.62
N LYS A 9 -0.83 4.15 1.79
CA LYS A 9 -0.59 4.79 0.49
C LYS A 9 -1.24 6.14 0.46
N ILE A 10 -0.51 7.15 -0.01
CA ILE A 10 -1.02 8.51 -0.17
C ILE A 10 -0.55 9.12 -1.49
N VAL A 11 -1.42 9.91 -2.08
CA VAL A 11 -1.12 10.81 -3.21
C VAL A 11 -1.58 12.20 -2.82
N CYS A 12 -0.69 13.17 -2.87
CA CYS A 12 -1.01 14.56 -2.51
C CYS A 12 -0.20 15.54 -3.37
N PRO A 13 -0.56 16.84 -3.39
CA PRO A 13 0.27 17.86 -3.98
C PRO A 13 1.68 17.85 -3.36
N ASP A 14 2.72 17.94 -4.21
CA ASP A 14 4.10 17.93 -3.73
C ASP A 14 4.45 19.19 -2.96
N ARG A 15 5.10 19.03 -1.82
CA ARG A 15 5.64 20.10 -1.00
C ARG A 15 6.80 19.60 -0.12
N PRO A 16 7.70 20.48 0.35
CA PRO A 16 8.72 20.11 1.30
C PRO A 16 8.14 19.52 2.61
N GLY A 17 8.83 18.53 3.19
CA GLY A 17 8.52 17.97 4.50
C GLY A 17 7.52 16.84 4.54
N LEU A 18 6.95 16.39 3.42
CA LEU A 18 5.95 15.30 3.40
C LEU A 18 6.48 13.99 3.95
N VAL A 19 7.68 13.57 3.55
CA VAL A 19 8.30 12.34 4.08
C VAL A 19 8.49 12.45 5.59
N SER A 20 8.98 13.58 6.06
CA SER A 20 9.18 13.82 7.50
C SER A 20 7.85 13.79 8.27
N LEU A 21 6.80 14.39 7.73
CA LEU A 21 5.46 14.38 8.33
C LEU A 21 4.95 12.95 8.51
N LEU A 22 4.98 12.15 7.44
CA LEU A 22 4.47 10.78 7.45
C LEU A 22 5.29 9.86 8.37
N THR A 23 6.61 9.91 8.27
CA THR A 23 7.49 9.05 9.07
C THR A 23 7.51 9.42 10.54
N SER A 24 7.45 10.71 10.86
CA SER A 24 7.36 11.18 12.25
C SER A 24 6.04 10.77 12.89
N TRP A 25 4.94 10.84 12.15
CA TRP A 25 3.65 10.39 12.68
C TRP A 25 3.70 8.89 13.02
N ILE A 26 4.21 8.04 12.11
CA ILE A 26 4.34 6.59 12.35
C ILE A 26 5.23 6.33 13.55
N SER A 27 6.36 7.03 13.66
CA SER A 27 7.29 6.89 14.80
C SER A 27 6.65 7.32 16.12
N ASN A 28 5.93 8.43 16.14
CA ASN A 28 5.24 8.92 17.34
C ASN A 28 4.11 7.97 17.77
N TYR A 29 3.50 7.28 16.83
CA TYR A 29 2.50 6.25 17.11
C TYR A 29 3.13 4.95 17.63
N GLY A 30 4.46 4.88 17.66
CA GLY A 30 5.24 3.72 18.11
C GLY A 30 5.40 2.65 17.02
N GLY A 31 5.17 3.02 15.77
CA GLY A 31 5.37 2.14 14.62
C GLY A 31 6.83 2.00 14.22
N ASN A 32 7.18 0.83 13.70
CA ASN A 32 8.47 0.58 13.08
C ASN A 32 8.29 0.40 11.57
N ILE A 33 8.90 1.28 10.78
CA ILE A 33 8.83 1.25 9.32
C ILE A 33 9.66 0.08 8.82
N LYS A 34 9.04 -0.82 8.04
CA LYS A 34 9.69 -1.95 7.39
C LYS A 34 10.15 -1.60 5.98
N HIS A 35 9.31 -0.89 5.25
CA HIS A 35 9.56 -0.52 3.87
C HIS A 35 8.89 0.80 3.54
N SER A 36 9.56 1.65 2.77
CA SER A 36 9.00 2.90 2.30
C SER A 36 9.47 3.24 0.89
N ASP A 37 8.52 3.58 0.05
CA ASP A 37 8.74 4.05 -1.31
C ASP A 37 8.12 5.43 -1.46
N HIS A 38 8.89 6.35 -2.02
CA HIS A 38 8.44 7.72 -2.29
C HIS A 38 8.76 8.08 -3.74
N HIS A 39 7.82 8.71 -4.40
CA HIS A 39 7.99 9.20 -5.75
C HIS A 39 7.36 10.58 -5.90
N THR A 40 8.07 11.48 -6.57
CA THR A 40 7.55 12.79 -6.96
C THR A 40 7.39 12.85 -8.47
N ASP A 41 6.17 13.04 -8.93
CA ASP A 41 5.87 13.34 -10.32
C ASP A 41 5.99 14.86 -10.49
N GLN A 42 7.10 15.32 -11.08
CA GLN A 42 7.39 16.75 -11.25
C GLN A 42 6.45 17.42 -12.27
N ASP A 43 6.01 16.66 -13.28
CA ASP A 43 5.13 17.20 -14.33
C ASP A 43 3.72 17.42 -13.80
N ALA A 44 3.22 16.49 -12.99
CA ALA A 44 1.92 16.61 -12.34
C ALA A 44 1.95 17.40 -11.04
N GLY A 45 3.12 17.66 -10.45
CA GLY A 45 3.25 18.29 -9.14
C GLY A 45 2.70 17.43 -8.00
N LEU A 46 2.83 16.11 -8.12
CA LEU A 46 2.27 15.16 -7.17
C LEU A 46 3.36 14.37 -6.44
N PHE A 47 3.14 14.17 -5.16
CA PHE A 47 3.90 13.28 -4.32
C PHE A 47 3.10 12.00 -4.06
N LEU A 48 3.75 10.85 -4.27
CA LEU A 48 3.20 9.52 -4.03
C LEU A 48 4.06 8.82 -2.98
N SER A 49 3.41 8.20 -2.00
CA SER A 49 4.13 7.45 -0.97
C SER A 49 3.42 6.15 -0.65
N ARG A 50 4.22 5.09 -0.47
CA ARG A 50 3.81 3.81 0.11
C ARG A 50 4.71 3.50 1.29
N ILE A 51 4.15 3.35 2.46
CA ILE A 51 4.89 3.02 3.68
C ILE A 51 4.27 1.78 4.31
N GLU A 52 5.09 0.79 4.55
CA GLU A 52 4.74 -0.42 5.29
C GLU A 52 5.42 -0.38 6.67
N TRP A 53 4.65 -0.57 7.72
CA TRP A 53 5.10 -0.50 9.09
C TRP A 53 4.39 -1.50 9.98
N ASN A 54 4.97 -1.81 11.12
CA ASN A 54 4.34 -2.64 12.15
C ASN A 54 4.21 -1.86 13.47
N SER A 55 3.35 -2.36 14.30
CA SER A 55 2.93 -1.69 15.53
C SER A 55 3.72 -2.06 16.78
N ASN A 56 4.86 -2.75 16.67
CA ASN A 56 5.67 -3.18 17.81
C ASN A 56 4.84 -3.71 19.00
N ASN A 57 3.99 -4.71 18.76
CA ASN A 57 3.15 -5.39 19.76
C ASN A 57 2.05 -4.54 20.42
N LYS A 58 1.71 -3.38 19.91
CA LYS A 58 0.50 -2.67 20.33
C LYS A 58 -0.69 -3.18 19.50
N CYS A 59 -1.75 -3.58 20.18
CA CYS A 59 -3.04 -3.83 19.53
C CYS A 59 -3.64 -2.49 19.11
N PHE A 60 -3.72 -2.24 17.81
CA PHE A 60 -4.42 -1.07 17.29
C PHE A 60 -5.81 -1.43 16.80
N ASN A 61 -6.74 -0.53 17.06
CA ASN A 61 -8.02 -0.55 16.40
C ASN A 61 -7.83 -0.02 14.95
N ARG A 62 -8.24 -0.79 13.95
CA ARG A 62 -8.15 -0.41 12.54
C ARG A 62 -8.90 0.90 12.25
N ASP A 63 -10.03 1.11 12.90
CA ASP A 63 -10.82 2.33 12.74
C ASP A 63 -10.09 3.56 13.30
N GLU A 64 -9.33 3.41 14.39
CA GLU A 64 -8.52 4.50 14.94
C GLU A 64 -7.38 4.86 13.99
N ILE A 65 -6.67 3.87 13.47
CA ILE A 65 -5.60 4.08 12.47
C ILE A 65 -6.15 4.80 11.25
N TYR A 66 -7.29 4.36 10.72
CA TYR A 66 -7.91 4.99 9.57
C TYR A 66 -8.22 6.47 9.82
N LYS A 67 -8.84 6.80 10.95
CA LYS A 67 -9.17 8.18 11.32
C LYS A 67 -7.94 9.07 11.51
N GLU A 68 -6.87 8.52 12.05
CA GLU A 68 -5.64 9.27 12.21
C GLU A 68 -4.96 9.55 10.87
N PHE A 69 -4.96 8.58 9.95
CA PHE A 69 -4.46 8.82 8.59
C PHE A 69 -5.34 9.79 7.81
N GLU A 70 -6.66 9.73 7.98
CA GLU A 70 -7.60 10.67 7.38
C GLU A 70 -7.24 12.12 7.74
N LYS A 71 -6.91 12.40 9.02
CA LYS A 71 -6.47 13.74 9.45
C LYS A 71 -5.21 14.20 8.73
N ILE A 72 -4.23 13.30 8.56
CA ILE A 72 -2.99 13.61 7.84
C ILE A 72 -3.29 13.88 6.36
N ALA A 73 -4.11 13.03 5.75
CA ALA A 73 -4.49 13.20 4.35
C ALA A 73 -5.22 14.53 4.12
N ASP A 74 -6.11 14.92 5.01
CA ASP A 74 -6.81 16.20 4.98
C ASP A 74 -5.82 17.39 5.11
N GLU A 75 -4.85 17.29 6.02
CA GLU A 75 -3.82 18.33 6.21
C GLU A 75 -3.00 18.57 4.93
N VAL A 76 -2.74 17.53 4.15
CA VAL A 76 -1.94 17.63 2.91
C VAL A 76 -2.79 17.68 1.65
N ASN A 77 -4.10 17.74 1.75
CA ASN A 77 -5.05 17.66 0.63
C ASN A 77 -4.81 16.39 -0.22
N GLY A 78 -4.58 15.27 0.44
CA GLY A 78 -4.23 14.00 -0.18
C GLY A 78 -5.37 13.01 -0.25
N LEU A 79 -5.25 12.08 -1.18
CA LEU A 79 -6.03 10.85 -1.23
C LEU A 79 -5.21 9.71 -0.65
N PHE A 80 -5.82 8.88 0.19
CA PHE A 80 -5.11 7.80 0.86
C PHE A 80 -5.87 6.48 0.85
N ASN A 81 -5.14 5.41 1.05
CA ASN A 81 -5.67 4.07 1.33
C ASN A 81 -4.82 3.40 2.41
N VAL A 82 -5.47 2.62 3.27
CA VAL A 82 -4.84 1.79 4.29
C VAL A 82 -5.16 0.33 4.01
N TYR A 83 -4.13 -0.51 3.99
CA TYR A 83 -4.24 -1.95 3.81
C TYR A 83 -3.53 -2.66 4.96
N TYR A 84 -3.89 -3.92 5.16
CA TYR A 84 -3.26 -4.78 6.16
C TYR A 84 -2.71 -6.04 5.49
N SER A 85 -1.56 -6.53 5.95
CA SER A 85 -0.90 -7.69 5.33
C SER A 85 -1.67 -9.01 5.50
N ASP A 86 -2.67 -9.06 6.37
CA ASP A 86 -3.57 -10.19 6.54
C ASP A 86 -4.80 -10.14 5.61
N GLU A 87 -4.96 -9.07 4.83
CA GLU A 87 -6.02 -8.94 3.84
C GLU A 87 -5.62 -9.62 2.53
N ILE A 88 -6.51 -10.47 2.02
CA ILE A 88 -6.31 -11.14 0.73
C ILE A 88 -6.79 -10.22 -0.39
N PRO A 89 -5.90 -9.70 -1.24
CA PRO A 89 -6.32 -8.83 -2.33
C PRO A 89 -7.08 -9.60 -3.40
N ASN A 90 -8.13 -8.99 -3.95
CA ASN A 90 -8.75 -9.45 -5.18
C ASN A 90 -7.97 -8.85 -6.35
N VAL A 91 -7.45 -9.71 -7.22
CA VAL A 91 -6.68 -9.29 -8.40
C VAL A 91 -7.48 -9.61 -9.65
N ALA A 92 -7.69 -8.61 -10.52
CA ALA A 92 -8.23 -8.77 -11.85
C ALA A 92 -7.14 -8.49 -12.88
N ILE A 93 -6.89 -9.44 -13.76
CA ILE A 93 -5.89 -9.32 -14.82
C ILE A 93 -6.62 -9.18 -16.15
N PHE A 94 -6.49 -8.03 -16.79
CA PHE A 94 -7.03 -7.77 -18.13
C PHE A 94 -5.95 -8.05 -19.17
N VAL A 95 -6.28 -8.93 -20.12
CA VAL A 95 -5.32 -9.38 -21.13
C VAL A 95 -5.84 -9.12 -22.53
N SER A 96 -4.94 -8.80 -23.44
CA SER A 96 -5.21 -8.70 -24.86
C SER A 96 -4.76 -9.98 -25.59
N LYS A 97 -4.88 -9.96 -26.92
CA LYS A 97 -4.52 -11.06 -27.82
C LYS A 97 -3.07 -11.56 -27.68
N HIS A 98 -2.18 -10.77 -27.07
CA HIS A 98 -0.78 -11.11 -26.84
C HIS A 98 -0.58 -11.51 -25.38
N ASN A 99 -0.22 -12.76 -25.15
CA ASN A 99 -0.21 -13.39 -23.83
C ASN A 99 1.16 -13.36 -23.10
N HIS A 100 2.24 -12.84 -23.72
CA HIS A 100 3.57 -12.86 -23.12
C HIS A 100 3.66 -12.12 -21.79
N CYS A 101 3.07 -10.94 -21.69
CA CYS A 101 3.06 -10.17 -20.44
C CYS A 101 2.23 -10.85 -19.34
N VAL A 102 1.21 -11.63 -19.71
CA VAL A 102 0.36 -12.36 -18.74
C VAL A 102 1.09 -13.53 -18.15
N ILE A 103 1.85 -14.25 -18.96
CA ILE A 103 2.65 -15.39 -18.50
C ILE A 103 3.69 -14.92 -17.50
N ASP A 104 4.43 -13.86 -17.81
CA ASP A 104 5.42 -13.28 -16.90
C ASP A 104 4.75 -12.76 -15.60
N LEU A 105 3.62 -12.09 -15.71
CA LEU A 105 2.87 -11.60 -14.56
C LEU A 105 2.32 -12.76 -13.69
N LEU A 106 1.83 -13.84 -14.32
CA LEU A 106 1.36 -15.02 -13.60
C LEU A 106 2.49 -15.74 -12.88
N PHE A 107 3.67 -15.87 -13.48
CA PHE A 107 4.83 -16.43 -12.81
C PHE A 107 5.26 -15.56 -11.63
N TYR A 108 5.33 -14.25 -11.81
CA TYR A 108 5.65 -13.32 -10.73
C TYR A 108 4.63 -13.37 -9.59
N VAL A 109 3.35 -13.43 -9.94
CA VAL A 109 2.25 -13.56 -8.98
C VAL A 109 2.32 -14.93 -8.31
N LEU A 110 2.55 -16.03 -9.02
CA LEU A 110 2.69 -17.37 -8.43
C LEU A 110 3.88 -17.47 -7.48
N ASP A 111 5.02 -16.85 -7.78
CA ASP A 111 6.16 -16.79 -6.86
C ASP A 111 5.82 -16.06 -5.56
N ILE A 112 5.06 -14.97 -5.66
CA ILE A 112 4.54 -14.27 -4.47
C ILE A 112 3.50 -15.15 -3.75
N TYR A 113 2.69 -15.90 -4.49
CA TYR A 113 1.60 -16.71 -3.93
C TYR A 113 2.07 -18.00 -3.24
N LEU A 114 3.16 -18.60 -3.66
CA LEU A 114 3.79 -19.72 -2.95
C LEU A 114 4.27 -19.32 -1.54
N VAL A 115 4.46 -18.02 -1.31
CA VAL A 115 4.86 -17.46 -0.01
C VAL A 115 3.67 -16.98 0.82
N PHE A 116 2.50 -16.67 0.22
CA PHE A 116 1.40 -15.94 0.88
C PHE A 116 -0.01 -16.45 0.54
N GLU A 117 -0.32 -17.73 0.45
CA GLU A 117 -1.70 -18.26 0.28
C GLU A 117 -2.73 -17.25 -0.28
N VAL A 118 -2.73 -16.97 -1.56
CA VAL A 118 -3.69 -16.04 -2.18
C VAL A 118 -4.68 -16.79 -3.05
N THR A 119 -5.94 -16.41 -2.99
CA THR A 119 -7.01 -16.98 -3.81
C THR A 119 -7.25 -16.11 -5.04
N ILE A 120 -6.91 -16.61 -6.24
CA ILE A 120 -7.32 -15.98 -7.51
C ILE A 120 -8.81 -16.30 -7.70
N LYS A 121 -9.69 -15.32 -7.54
CA LYS A 121 -11.13 -15.54 -7.67
C LYS A 121 -11.68 -15.40 -9.08
N HIS A 122 -11.05 -14.63 -9.95
CA HIS A 122 -11.53 -14.45 -11.33
C HIS A 122 -10.39 -14.20 -12.31
N LEU A 123 -10.24 -15.09 -13.26
CA LEU A 123 -9.43 -14.90 -14.44
C LEU A 123 -10.40 -14.70 -15.63
N PHE A 124 -10.45 -13.51 -16.20
CA PHE A 124 -11.25 -13.23 -17.39
C PHE A 124 -10.36 -13.19 -18.64
N PHE A 125 -10.60 -14.13 -19.56
CA PHE A 125 -10.04 -14.06 -20.90
C PHE A 125 -11.06 -13.38 -21.81
N HIS A 126 -10.66 -12.29 -22.43
CA HIS A 126 -11.43 -11.71 -23.56
C HIS A 126 -10.76 -12.16 -24.86
N LEU A 127 -11.46 -12.97 -25.58
CA LEU A 127 -11.09 -13.42 -26.93
C LEU A 127 -11.32 -12.31 -27.97
#